data_b79364f9f04b12ffb3e0f09dd7877658
#
_entry.id   b79364f9f04b12ffb3e0f09dd7877658
#
_cell.length_a   1.000
_cell.length_b   1.000
_cell.length_c   1.000
_cell.angle_alpha   90.00
_cell.angle_beta   90.00
_cell.angle_gamma   90.00
#
_symmetry.space_group_name_H-M   'P 1'
#
loop_
_entity.id
_entity.type
_entity.pdbx_description
1 polymer ?
#
loop_
_entity_poly.entity_id
_entity_poly.type
_entity_poly.pdbx_seq_one_letter_code
_entity_poly.pdbx_strand_id
1 'polypeptide(L)'
;MPIPPAFDLSGRVAVITGAGSADGIGFASARLLAELGAAVMLSATTARIQDRVGELRNAGFDAAGMVGDLTDAGVASGIVSAALQRWGKIDIVVNNAGMISAADPVFESGTVASMDLPTWQAALARNLTTAFLVTKAALPAMTSRGWGRVIMVASLTGPVMAIRGDVGYATAKAGMIGLTRAAAIDTAGHGITVNAVAPGWIATGSQTPEERGQGQATPTGRSGSPDEVAAAIAWLASPGASYITGQYLVVDGGNSIAEQRAAPA
;
A
#
# COMPACT_ATOMS: atom_id res chain seq x y z
N MET A 1 -10.64 -24.65 8.57
CA MET A 1 -11.33 -24.86 7.27
C MET A 1 -10.33 -24.58 6.16
N PRO A 2 -10.37 -25.28 5.01
CA PRO A 2 -9.51 -24.93 3.88
C PRO A 2 -9.84 -23.53 3.35
N ILE A 3 -8.82 -22.81 2.89
CA ILE A 3 -9.00 -21.51 2.24
C ILE A 3 -9.74 -21.72 0.92
N PRO A 4 -10.82 -20.96 0.64
CA PRO A 4 -11.49 -21.07 -0.64
C PRO A 4 -10.53 -20.76 -1.81
N PRO A 5 -10.57 -21.49 -2.94
CA PRO A 5 -9.62 -21.32 -4.05
C PRO A 5 -9.55 -19.89 -4.60
N ALA A 6 -10.64 -19.13 -4.52
CA ALA A 6 -10.68 -17.74 -4.94
C ALA A 6 -9.78 -16.80 -4.10
N PHE A 7 -9.41 -17.23 -2.88
CA PHE A 7 -8.59 -16.45 -1.94
C PHE A 7 -7.28 -17.17 -1.57
N ASP A 8 -7.04 -18.38 -2.10
CA ASP A 8 -5.85 -19.16 -1.78
C ASP A 8 -4.60 -18.56 -2.41
N LEU A 9 -3.66 -18.15 -1.55
CA LEU A 9 -2.35 -17.62 -1.92
C LEU A 9 -1.22 -18.62 -1.61
N SER A 10 -1.55 -19.88 -1.35
CA SER A 10 -0.57 -20.93 -1.06
C SER A 10 0.49 -21.01 -2.17
N GLY A 11 1.75 -20.96 -1.74
CA GLY A 11 2.88 -20.95 -2.66
C GLY A 11 3.07 -19.62 -3.42
N ARG A 12 2.38 -18.53 -3.13
CA ARG A 12 2.66 -17.19 -3.66
C ARG A 12 3.69 -16.47 -2.81
N VAL A 13 4.34 -15.47 -3.41
CA VAL A 13 5.31 -14.59 -2.75
C VAL A 13 4.85 -13.15 -2.90
N ALA A 14 4.68 -12.46 -1.78
CA ALA A 14 4.27 -11.07 -1.73
C ALA A 14 5.39 -10.17 -1.21
N VAL A 15 5.62 -9.04 -1.86
CA VAL A 15 6.45 -7.92 -1.39
C VAL A 15 5.54 -6.82 -0.90
N ILE A 16 5.68 -6.42 0.37
CA ILE A 16 4.87 -5.39 1.01
C ILE A 16 5.78 -4.26 1.51
N THR A 17 5.60 -3.07 0.97
CA THR A 17 6.38 -1.90 1.35
C THR A 17 5.74 -1.12 2.49
N GLY A 18 6.55 -0.46 3.33
CA GLY A 18 6.03 0.37 4.42
C GLY A 18 5.32 -0.42 5.53
N ALA A 19 5.80 -1.63 5.85
CA ALA A 19 5.17 -2.54 6.80
C ALA A 19 5.76 -2.49 8.23
N GLY A 20 6.45 -1.41 8.60
CA GLY A 20 7.17 -1.34 9.89
C GLY A 20 6.31 -1.02 11.11
N SER A 21 5.12 -0.41 10.96
CA SER A 21 4.21 -0.14 12.08
C SER A 21 3.36 -1.37 12.39
N ALA A 22 3.23 -1.72 13.68
CA ALA A 22 2.37 -2.82 14.13
C ALA A 22 0.90 -2.58 13.76
N ASP A 23 0.47 -1.32 13.88
CA ASP A 23 -0.90 -0.87 13.66
C ASP A 23 -1.07 -0.21 12.28
N GLY A 24 -0.22 -0.54 11.32
CA GLY A 24 -0.25 0.02 9.98
C GLY A 24 -0.90 -0.88 8.95
N ILE A 25 -1.44 -0.27 7.87
CA ILE A 25 -2.05 -0.99 6.75
C ILE A 25 -1.06 -2.01 6.14
N GLY A 26 0.23 -1.64 6.01
CA GLY A 26 1.25 -2.52 5.44
C GLY A 26 1.45 -3.81 6.24
N PHE A 27 1.52 -3.74 7.57
CA PHE A 27 1.69 -4.93 8.40
C PHE A 27 0.40 -5.75 8.48
N ALA A 28 -0.77 -5.11 8.59
CA ALA A 28 -2.06 -5.80 8.52
C ALA A 28 -2.21 -6.57 7.19
N SER A 29 -1.80 -5.96 6.06
CA SER A 29 -1.79 -6.62 4.76
C SER A 29 -0.82 -7.81 4.72
N ALA A 30 0.40 -7.65 5.26
CA ALA A 30 1.38 -8.72 5.30
C ALA A 30 0.88 -9.93 6.10
N ARG A 31 0.27 -9.68 7.27
CA ARG A 31 -0.33 -10.72 8.11
C ARG A 31 -1.44 -11.46 7.37
N LEU A 32 -2.40 -10.74 6.81
CA LEU A 32 -3.53 -11.36 6.11
C LEU A 32 -3.08 -12.14 4.87
N LEU A 33 -2.13 -11.63 4.08
CA LEU A 33 -1.59 -12.37 2.92
C LEU A 33 -0.85 -13.64 3.37
N ALA A 34 -0.13 -13.60 4.51
CA ALA A 34 0.51 -14.78 5.09
C ALA A 34 -0.52 -15.80 5.60
N GLU A 35 -1.59 -15.37 6.26
CA GLU A 35 -2.72 -16.22 6.68
C GLU A 35 -3.42 -16.88 5.50
N LEU A 36 -3.44 -16.24 4.33
CA LEU A 36 -3.93 -16.80 3.07
C LEU A 36 -2.90 -17.69 2.33
N GLY A 37 -1.73 -17.93 2.93
CA GLY A 37 -0.73 -18.90 2.46
C GLY A 37 0.45 -18.30 1.68
N ALA A 38 0.57 -16.99 1.55
CA ALA A 38 1.71 -16.37 0.88
C ALA A 38 2.96 -16.32 1.78
N ALA A 39 4.14 -16.51 1.20
CA ALA A 39 5.38 -16.03 1.80
C ALA A 39 5.49 -14.52 1.62
N VAL A 40 6.03 -13.79 2.60
CA VAL A 40 5.99 -12.32 2.61
C VAL A 40 7.37 -11.70 2.82
N MET A 41 7.75 -10.76 1.96
CA MET A 41 8.90 -9.86 2.08
C MET A 41 8.41 -8.47 2.48
N LEU A 42 8.84 -7.98 3.63
CA LEU A 42 8.44 -6.70 4.18
C LEU A 42 9.55 -5.66 4.07
N SER A 43 9.23 -4.38 3.94
CA SER A 43 10.21 -3.30 4.11
C SER A 43 9.72 -2.17 5.00
N ALA A 44 10.69 -1.52 5.63
CA ALA A 44 10.53 -0.25 6.32
C ALA A 44 11.86 0.51 6.32
N THR A 45 11.81 1.79 6.65
CA THR A 45 13.00 2.65 6.73
C THR A 45 13.82 2.44 8.00
N THR A 46 13.35 1.65 8.98
CA THR A 46 14.02 1.41 10.26
C THR A 46 14.02 -0.08 10.63
N ALA A 47 14.89 -0.45 11.59
CA ALA A 47 15.06 -1.82 12.06
C ALA A 47 13.79 -2.43 12.72
N ARG A 48 12.77 -1.64 13.07
CA ARG A 48 11.48 -2.13 13.59
C ARG A 48 10.79 -3.14 12.67
N ILE A 49 11.20 -3.21 11.39
CA ILE A 49 10.71 -4.24 10.48
C ILE A 49 11.10 -5.65 10.93
N GLN A 50 12.20 -5.81 11.66
CA GLN A 50 12.63 -7.10 12.16
C GLN A 50 11.68 -7.64 13.25
N ASP A 51 11.08 -6.74 14.05
CA ASP A 51 10.05 -7.13 15.02
C ASP A 51 8.81 -7.68 14.29
N ARG A 52 8.39 -7.01 13.22
CA ARG A 52 7.24 -7.44 12.37
C ARG A 52 7.50 -8.80 11.72
N VAL A 53 8.71 -9.01 11.23
CA VAL A 53 9.14 -10.31 10.69
C VAL A 53 9.15 -11.37 11.80
N GLY A 54 9.66 -11.03 12.99
CA GLY A 54 9.66 -11.89 14.16
C GLY A 54 8.26 -12.36 14.55
N GLU A 55 7.29 -11.43 14.59
CA GLU A 55 5.89 -11.73 14.89
C GLU A 55 5.29 -12.73 13.89
N LEU A 56 5.50 -12.51 12.59
CA LEU A 56 5.00 -13.42 11.56
C LEU A 56 5.65 -14.80 11.64
N ARG A 57 6.97 -14.87 11.85
CA ARG A 57 7.69 -16.13 11.99
C ARG A 57 7.26 -16.91 13.23
N ASN A 58 7.05 -16.22 14.35
CA ASN A 58 6.57 -16.83 15.60
C ASN A 58 5.13 -17.39 15.44
N ALA A 59 4.33 -16.79 14.55
CA ALA A 59 3.02 -17.30 14.15
C ALA A 59 3.10 -18.45 13.11
N GLY A 60 4.30 -18.85 12.67
CA GLY A 60 4.53 -19.96 11.76
C GLY A 60 4.55 -19.58 10.27
N PHE A 61 4.55 -18.28 9.95
CA PHE A 61 4.55 -17.82 8.55
C PHE A 61 5.98 -17.65 7.98
N ASP A 62 6.14 -17.90 6.68
CA ASP A 62 7.41 -17.64 5.98
C ASP A 62 7.52 -16.14 5.64
N ALA A 63 8.30 -15.44 6.43
CA ALA A 63 8.49 -14.00 6.33
C ALA A 63 9.96 -13.62 6.31
N ALA A 64 10.29 -12.53 5.60
CA ALA A 64 11.58 -11.87 5.61
C ALA A 64 11.39 -10.35 5.57
N GLY A 65 12.42 -9.59 5.90
CA GLY A 65 12.33 -8.14 5.90
C GLY A 65 13.65 -7.47 5.56
N MET A 66 13.54 -6.29 4.98
CA MET A 66 14.66 -5.44 4.60
C MET A 66 14.45 -4.00 5.09
N VAL A 67 15.48 -3.43 5.68
CA VAL A 67 15.54 -2.00 6.03
C VAL A 67 16.05 -1.22 4.82
N GLY A 68 15.40 -0.12 4.48
CA GLY A 68 15.89 0.78 3.46
C GLY A 68 14.89 1.85 3.04
N ASP A 69 15.42 2.92 2.47
CA ASP A 69 14.62 4.00 1.89
C ASP A 69 14.36 3.70 0.41
N LEU A 70 13.10 3.47 0.07
CA LEU A 70 12.68 3.11 -1.28
C LEU A 70 12.66 4.32 -2.26
N THR A 71 12.99 5.51 -1.80
CA THR A 71 13.26 6.66 -2.70
C THR A 71 14.59 6.46 -3.45
N ASP A 72 15.50 5.64 -2.92
CA ASP A 72 16.68 5.16 -3.63
C ASP A 72 16.31 3.97 -4.54
N ALA A 73 16.61 4.11 -5.83
CA ALA A 73 16.30 3.10 -6.84
C ALA A 73 17.04 1.78 -6.63
N GLY A 74 18.26 1.81 -6.06
CA GLY A 74 19.04 0.64 -5.70
C GLY A 74 18.38 -0.14 -4.56
N VAL A 75 17.90 0.55 -3.54
CA VAL A 75 17.16 -0.04 -2.42
C VAL A 75 15.83 -0.61 -2.89
N ALA A 76 15.08 0.12 -3.73
CA ALA A 76 13.81 -0.36 -4.29
C ALA A 76 13.98 -1.62 -5.15
N SER A 77 15.05 -1.72 -5.94
CA SER A 77 15.38 -2.96 -6.66
C SER A 77 15.93 -4.05 -5.72
N GLY A 78 16.61 -3.66 -4.65
CA GLY A 78 17.19 -4.56 -3.65
C GLY A 78 16.16 -5.42 -2.92
N ILE A 79 15.00 -4.85 -2.52
CA ILE A 79 13.94 -5.64 -1.86
C ILE A 79 13.35 -6.69 -2.81
N VAL A 80 13.18 -6.34 -4.07
CA VAL A 80 12.71 -7.27 -5.11
C VAL A 80 13.73 -8.38 -5.33
N SER A 81 15.02 -8.03 -5.44
CA SER A 81 16.11 -8.99 -5.59
C SER A 81 16.22 -9.92 -4.39
N ALA A 82 16.07 -9.42 -3.17
CA ALA A 82 16.07 -10.23 -1.95
C ALA A 82 14.93 -11.26 -1.92
N ALA A 83 13.71 -10.86 -2.36
CA ALA A 83 12.59 -11.78 -2.48
C ALA A 83 12.86 -12.86 -3.56
N LEU A 84 13.40 -12.48 -4.71
CA LEU A 84 13.77 -13.41 -5.78
C LEU A 84 14.86 -14.40 -5.35
N GLN A 85 15.89 -13.93 -4.63
CA GLN A 85 16.96 -14.78 -4.09
C GLN A 85 16.43 -15.79 -3.07
N ARG A 86 15.47 -15.39 -2.24
CA ARG A 86 14.92 -16.25 -1.19
C ARG A 86 13.92 -17.28 -1.72
N TRP A 87 13.02 -16.90 -2.62
CA TRP A 87 11.87 -17.73 -3.04
C TRP A 87 11.83 -18.01 -4.55
N GLY A 88 12.75 -17.48 -5.34
CA GLY A 88 12.81 -17.70 -6.78
C GLY A 88 11.73 -17.01 -7.60
N LYS A 89 10.84 -16.23 -6.96
CA LYS A 89 9.70 -15.58 -7.61
C LYS A 89 9.14 -14.40 -6.83
N ILE A 90 8.32 -13.62 -7.50
CA ILE A 90 7.42 -12.62 -6.91
C ILE A 90 6.08 -12.75 -7.62
N ASP A 91 5.01 -12.84 -6.87
CA ASP A 91 3.65 -12.96 -7.38
C ASP A 91 2.82 -11.71 -7.05
N ILE A 92 3.05 -11.09 -5.89
CA ILE A 92 2.25 -9.96 -5.38
C ILE A 92 3.17 -8.81 -4.96
N VAL A 93 2.78 -7.58 -5.29
CA VAL A 93 3.40 -6.36 -4.76
C VAL A 93 2.33 -5.48 -4.15
N VAL A 94 2.50 -5.09 -2.89
CA VAL A 94 1.68 -4.09 -2.21
C VAL A 94 2.53 -2.84 -1.97
N ASN A 95 2.31 -1.83 -2.78
CA ASN A 95 2.95 -0.52 -2.69
C ASN A 95 2.25 0.32 -1.63
N ASN A 96 2.63 0.13 -0.36
CA ASN A 96 2.04 0.82 0.78
C ASN A 96 2.96 1.90 1.38
N ALA A 97 4.27 1.88 1.09
CA ALA A 97 5.19 2.92 1.55
C ALA A 97 4.71 4.31 1.11
N GLY A 98 4.76 5.27 2.03
CA GLY A 98 4.32 6.64 1.81
C GLY A 98 4.00 7.37 3.12
N MET A 99 3.42 8.57 3.02
CA MET A 99 3.15 9.48 4.15
C MET A 99 4.43 9.84 4.92
N ILE A 100 4.44 9.64 6.23
CA ILE A 100 5.57 9.95 7.11
C ILE A 100 6.44 8.71 7.27
N SER A 101 7.75 8.88 7.11
CA SER A 101 8.73 7.85 7.45
C SER A 101 9.14 7.95 8.92
N ALA A 102 9.35 6.82 9.59
CA ALA A 102 9.89 6.83 10.95
C ALA A 102 11.36 7.30 11.01
N ALA A 103 12.09 7.17 9.90
CA ALA A 103 13.47 7.69 9.79
C ALA A 103 13.50 9.19 9.47
N ASP A 104 12.44 9.71 8.84
CA ASP A 104 12.25 11.12 8.54
C ASP A 104 10.78 11.48 8.79
N PRO A 105 10.44 11.95 10.01
CA PRO A 105 9.05 12.19 10.41
C PRO A 105 8.49 13.52 9.90
N VAL A 106 9.19 14.22 9.01
CA VAL A 106 8.71 15.48 8.44
C VAL A 106 7.63 15.19 7.41
N PHE A 107 6.47 15.83 7.60
CA PHE A 107 5.38 15.80 6.62
C PHE A 107 5.54 16.98 5.65
N GLU A 108 5.57 16.69 4.35
CA GLU A 108 5.74 17.68 3.29
C GLU A 108 4.43 18.45 3.08
N SER A 109 4.11 19.37 3.98
CA SER A 109 2.92 20.22 3.90
C SER A 109 3.17 21.54 3.15
N GLY A 110 2.13 22.04 2.51
CA GLY A 110 2.17 23.33 1.84
C GLY A 110 1.00 23.51 0.86
N THR A 111 0.64 24.78 0.64
CA THR A 111 -0.30 25.15 -0.44
C THR A 111 0.46 25.27 -1.77
N VAL A 112 -0.27 25.37 -2.89
CA VAL A 112 0.35 25.63 -4.21
C VAL A 112 1.23 26.88 -4.20
N ALA A 113 0.85 27.91 -3.43
CA ALA A 113 1.58 29.16 -3.36
C ALA A 113 2.79 29.14 -2.41
N SER A 114 2.80 28.25 -1.41
CA SER A 114 3.83 28.24 -0.35
C SER A 114 4.81 27.09 -0.41
N MET A 115 4.48 26.00 -1.10
CA MET A 115 5.34 24.83 -1.19
C MET A 115 6.55 25.11 -2.09
N ASP A 116 7.75 24.91 -1.58
CA ASP A 116 8.96 25.01 -2.39
C ASP A 116 9.18 23.75 -3.25
N LEU A 117 10.02 23.88 -4.25
CA LEU A 117 10.28 22.77 -5.19
C LEU A 117 10.94 21.54 -4.53
N PRO A 118 11.92 21.69 -3.62
CA PRO A 118 12.47 20.52 -2.91
C PRO A 118 11.44 19.75 -2.10
N THR A 119 10.59 20.43 -1.34
CA THR A 119 9.49 19.81 -0.56
C THR A 119 8.48 19.10 -1.47
N TRP A 120 8.11 19.73 -2.59
CA TRP A 120 7.28 19.11 -3.63
C TRP A 120 7.92 17.81 -4.16
N GLN A 121 9.20 17.86 -4.53
CA GLN A 121 9.92 16.69 -5.05
C GLN A 121 10.01 15.58 -4.02
N ALA A 122 10.25 15.89 -2.75
CA ALA A 122 10.26 14.91 -1.65
C ALA A 122 8.90 14.23 -1.48
N ALA A 123 7.80 15.00 -1.52
CA ALA A 123 6.45 14.45 -1.46
C ALA A 123 6.16 13.46 -2.61
N LEU A 124 6.52 13.82 -3.84
CA LEU A 124 6.38 12.93 -5.00
C LEU A 124 7.30 11.71 -4.89
N ALA A 125 8.56 11.90 -4.49
CA ALA A 125 9.52 10.81 -4.34
C ALA A 125 9.00 9.76 -3.36
N ARG A 126 8.56 10.19 -2.17
CA ARG A 126 8.09 9.33 -1.08
C ARG A 126 6.77 8.62 -1.40
N ASN A 127 5.81 9.30 -2.02
CA ASN A 127 4.45 8.80 -2.16
C ASN A 127 4.09 8.26 -3.56
N LEU A 128 4.91 8.49 -4.58
CA LEU A 128 4.65 8.04 -5.96
C LEU A 128 5.84 7.31 -6.57
N THR A 129 7.04 7.94 -6.53
CA THR A 129 8.22 7.37 -7.19
C THR A 129 8.62 6.03 -6.57
N THR A 130 8.50 5.86 -5.25
CA THR A 130 8.73 4.57 -4.56
C THR A 130 7.88 3.45 -5.14
N ALA A 131 6.58 3.69 -5.35
CA ALA A 131 5.65 2.71 -5.92
C ALA A 131 6.02 2.36 -7.38
N PHE A 132 6.40 3.36 -8.17
CA PHE A 132 6.90 3.15 -9.52
C PHE A 132 8.16 2.28 -9.53
N LEU A 133 9.16 2.60 -8.70
CA LEU A 133 10.45 1.89 -8.67
C LEU A 133 10.29 0.42 -8.28
N VAL A 134 9.52 0.12 -7.24
CA VAL A 134 9.29 -1.26 -6.79
C VAL A 134 8.49 -2.03 -7.84
N THR A 135 7.44 -1.43 -8.41
CA THR A 135 6.65 -2.05 -9.48
C THR A 135 7.52 -2.34 -10.70
N LYS A 136 8.30 -1.37 -11.17
CA LYS A 136 9.24 -1.52 -12.28
C LYS A 136 10.21 -2.69 -12.06
N ALA A 137 10.75 -2.84 -10.86
CA ALA A 137 11.67 -3.92 -10.54
C ALA A 137 10.99 -5.30 -10.50
N ALA A 138 9.73 -5.39 -10.05
CA ALA A 138 9.02 -6.66 -9.90
C ALA A 138 8.41 -7.18 -11.21
N LEU A 139 7.98 -6.30 -12.10
CA LEU A 139 7.24 -6.67 -13.33
C LEU A 139 7.96 -7.69 -14.22
N PRO A 140 9.28 -7.65 -14.46
CA PRO A 140 9.95 -8.66 -15.29
C PRO A 140 9.77 -10.08 -14.78
N ALA A 141 9.86 -10.29 -13.46
CA ALA A 141 9.67 -11.61 -12.84
C ALA A 141 8.21 -12.09 -12.92
N MET A 142 7.25 -11.18 -12.78
CA MET A 142 5.82 -11.49 -12.94
C MET A 142 5.49 -11.82 -14.40
N THR A 143 5.97 -11.02 -15.35
CA THR A 143 5.75 -11.21 -16.79
C THR A 143 6.30 -12.56 -17.27
N SER A 144 7.50 -12.94 -16.85
CA SER A 144 8.10 -14.21 -17.24
C SER A 144 7.30 -15.43 -16.74
N ARG A 145 6.50 -15.26 -15.70
CA ARG A 145 5.66 -16.32 -15.10
C ARG A 145 4.20 -16.28 -15.54
N GLY A 146 3.79 -15.23 -16.28
CA GLY A 146 2.40 -15.06 -16.73
C GLY A 146 1.39 -14.85 -15.60
N TRP A 147 1.83 -14.36 -14.42
CA TRP A 147 0.96 -14.10 -13.29
C TRP A 147 1.52 -13.01 -12.39
N GLY A 148 0.70 -12.07 -11.99
CA GLY A 148 1.06 -11.01 -11.04
C GLY A 148 -0.13 -10.23 -10.51
N ARG A 149 0.04 -9.67 -9.31
CA ARG A 149 -0.91 -8.76 -8.67
C ARG A 149 -0.15 -7.57 -8.09
N VAL A 150 -0.44 -6.38 -8.56
CA VAL A 150 0.15 -5.14 -8.04
C VAL A 150 -0.97 -4.31 -7.44
N ILE A 151 -0.85 -3.98 -6.15
CA ILE A 151 -1.82 -3.19 -5.42
C ILE A 151 -1.15 -1.90 -4.93
N MET A 152 -1.67 -0.76 -5.36
CA MET A 152 -1.25 0.56 -4.90
C MET A 152 -2.10 0.99 -3.71
N VAL A 153 -1.49 1.33 -2.59
CA VAL A 153 -2.20 1.97 -1.47
C VAL A 153 -2.18 3.48 -1.70
N ALA A 154 -3.19 3.94 -2.42
CA ALA A 154 -3.39 5.36 -2.70
C ALA A 154 -3.99 6.08 -1.47
N SER A 155 -4.98 6.92 -1.64
CA SER A 155 -5.73 7.63 -0.61
C SER A 155 -7.03 8.15 -1.20
N LEU A 156 -8.00 8.52 -0.36
CA LEU A 156 -9.08 9.42 -0.77
C LEU A 156 -8.54 10.78 -1.19
N THR A 157 -7.55 11.29 -0.44
CA THR A 157 -6.89 12.57 -0.74
C THR A 157 -6.10 12.45 -2.04
N GLY A 158 -6.46 13.27 -2.98
CA GLY A 158 -5.95 13.34 -4.34
C GLY A 158 -6.90 12.75 -5.37
N PRO A 159 -7.16 11.45 -5.41
CA PRO A 159 -8.07 10.85 -6.40
C PRO A 159 -9.53 11.29 -6.30
N VAL A 160 -10.03 11.57 -5.10
CA VAL A 160 -11.47 11.82 -4.85
C VAL A 160 -11.68 13.14 -4.14
N MET A 161 -10.87 13.44 -3.12
CA MET A 161 -11.00 14.60 -2.24
C MET A 161 -9.66 15.33 -2.13
N ALA A 162 -9.64 16.47 -1.44
CA ALA A 162 -8.42 17.20 -1.11
C ALA A 162 -8.46 17.75 0.31
N ILE A 163 -7.30 17.88 0.92
CA ILE A 163 -7.10 18.54 2.22
C ILE A 163 -6.31 19.84 1.98
N ARG A 164 -6.67 20.89 2.70
CA ARG A 164 -5.98 22.17 2.61
C ARG A 164 -4.53 22.02 3.09
N GLY A 165 -3.58 22.55 2.32
CA GLY A 165 -2.16 22.51 2.68
C GLY A 165 -1.47 21.17 2.40
N ASP A 166 -2.03 20.33 1.53
CA ASP A 166 -1.54 18.98 1.27
C ASP A 166 -1.33 18.71 -0.24
N VAL A 167 -0.84 19.73 -0.95
CA VAL A 167 -0.75 19.70 -2.42
C VAL A 167 0.19 18.60 -2.94
N GLY A 168 1.31 18.37 -2.28
CA GLY A 168 2.31 17.38 -2.70
C GLY A 168 1.76 15.95 -2.56
N TYR A 169 1.22 15.62 -1.40
CA TYR A 169 0.63 14.32 -1.12
C TYR A 169 -0.58 14.04 -2.02
N ALA A 170 -1.52 15.00 -2.12
CA ALA A 170 -2.69 14.87 -2.97
C ALA A 170 -2.31 14.58 -4.43
N THR A 171 -1.33 15.31 -4.96
CA THR A 171 -0.84 15.10 -6.33
C THR A 171 -0.19 13.73 -6.47
N ALA A 172 0.64 13.31 -5.53
CA ALA A 172 1.29 11.99 -5.57
C ALA A 172 0.26 10.85 -5.55
N LYS A 173 -0.73 10.93 -4.66
CA LYS A 173 -1.78 9.89 -4.54
C LYS A 173 -2.74 9.87 -5.74
N ALA A 174 -3.06 11.02 -6.34
CA ALA A 174 -3.75 11.07 -7.62
C ALA A 174 -2.90 10.48 -8.75
N GLY A 175 -1.60 10.76 -8.76
CA GLY A 175 -0.62 10.17 -9.71
C GLY A 175 -0.55 8.65 -9.61
N MET A 176 -0.71 8.06 -8.43
CA MET A 176 -0.78 6.59 -8.28
C MET A 176 -1.93 5.97 -9.06
N ILE A 177 -3.06 6.65 -9.22
CA ILE A 177 -4.18 6.15 -10.02
C ILE A 177 -3.83 6.18 -11.51
N GLY A 178 -3.13 7.22 -11.97
CA GLY A 178 -2.57 7.27 -13.32
C GLY A 178 -1.59 6.11 -13.58
N LEU A 179 -0.65 5.90 -12.66
CA LEU A 179 0.31 4.79 -12.70
C LEU A 179 -0.40 3.43 -12.71
N THR A 180 -1.43 3.25 -11.88
CA THR A 180 -2.25 2.03 -11.82
C THR A 180 -2.85 1.70 -13.18
N ARG A 181 -3.46 2.68 -13.85
CA ARG A 181 -4.11 2.48 -15.15
C ARG A 181 -3.11 2.20 -16.27
N ALA A 182 -2.02 2.97 -16.32
CA ALA A 182 -0.97 2.77 -17.32
C ALA A 182 -0.35 1.37 -17.19
N ALA A 183 0.12 1.01 -15.98
CA ALA A 183 0.70 -0.30 -15.75
C ALA A 183 -0.29 -1.45 -15.98
N ALA A 184 -1.58 -1.26 -15.68
CA ALA A 184 -2.62 -2.26 -15.96
C ALA A 184 -2.74 -2.57 -17.45
N ILE A 185 -2.77 -1.55 -18.30
CA ILE A 185 -2.85 -1.72 -19.77
C ILE A 185 -1.58 -2.38 -20.30
N ASP A 186 -0.41 -1.94 -19.83
CA ASP A 186 0.89 -2.48 -20.29
C ASP A 186 1.06 -3.97 -19.97
N THR A 187 0.40 -4.47 -18.91
CA THR A 187 0.66 -5.81 -18.37
C THR A 187 -0.51 -6.78 -18.45
N ALA A 188 -1.71 -6.34 -18.85
CA ALA A 188 -2.91 -7.19 -18.87
C ALA A 188 -2.73 -8.47 -19.72
N GLY A 189 -2.07 -8.38 -20.86
CA GLY A 189 -1.79 -9.53 -21.73
C GLY A 189 -0.83 -10.57 -21.14
N HIS A 190 -0.20 -10.26 -20.00
CA HIS A 190 0.73 -11.14 -19.30
C HIS A 190 0.13 -11.77 -18.02
N GLY A 191 -1.20 -11.75 -17.86
CA GLY A 191 -1.87 -12.31 -16.67
C GLY A 191 -1.64 -11.51 -15.38
N ILE A 192 -1.20 -10.26 -15.50
CA ILE A 192 -0.93 -9.36 -14.38
C ILE A 192 -2.09 -8.38 -14.25
N THR A 193 -2.58 -8.17 -13.01
CA THR A 193 -3.51 -7.09 -12.72
C THR A 193 -2.84 -6.03 -11.85
N VAL A 194 -3.16 -4.77 -12.12
CA VAL A 194 -2.67 -3.63 -11.34
C VAL A 194 -3.88 -2.82 -10.89
N ASN A 195 -4.09 -2.72 -9.58
CA ASN A 195 -5.22 -2.03 -8.98
C ASN A 195 -4.77 -1.15 -7.81
N ALA A 196 -5.65 -0.31 -7.31
CA ALA A 196 -5.40 0.51 -6.14
C ALA A 196 -6.51 0.36 -5.10
N VAL A 197 -6.17 0.60 -3.84
CA VAL A 197 -7.13 0.93 -2.78
C VAL A 197 -6.97 2.40 -2.41
N ALA A 198 -8.06 3.07 -2.09
CA ALA A 198 -8.09 4.46 -1.67
C ALA A 198 -8.71 4.56 -0.27
N PRO A 199 -7.90 4.40 0.80
CA PRO A 199 -8.38 4.49 2.17
C PRO A 199 -8.82 5.90 2.52
N GLY A 200 -9.86 6.01 3.36
CA GLY A 200 -10.24 7.23 4.06
C GLY A 200 -9.49 7.39 5.38
N TRP A 201 -10.20 7.77 6.44
CA TRP A 201 -9.66 7.89 7.79
C TRP A 201 -9.50 6.51 8.42
N ILE A 202 -8.26 6.09 8.66
CA ILE A 202 -7.92 4.76 9.19
C ILE A 202 -7.23 4.91 10.53
N ALA A 203 -7.66 4.12 11.52
CA ALA A 203 -7.12 4.09 12.89
C ALA A 203 -5.76 3.38 12.93
N THR A 204 -4.75 3.98 12.28
CA THR A 204 -3.36 3.54 12.37
C THR A 204 -2.69 4.11 13.61
N GLY A 205 -1.55 3.57 14.03
CA GLY A 205 -0.76 4.11 15.14
C GLY A 205 -0.24 5.54 14.94
N SER A 206 -0.30 6.08 13.72
CA SER A 206 0.06 7.46 13.40
C SER A 206 -1.13 8.41 13.33
N GLN A 207 -2.37 7.92 13.53
CA GLN A 207 -3.57 8.75 13.46
C GLN A 207 -3.57 9.84 14.53
N THR A 208 -3.70 11.10 14.10
CA THR A 208 -3.80 12.24 15.01
C THR A 208 -5.19 12.34 15.66
N PRO A 209 -5.35 13.10 16.78
CA PRO A 209 -6.68 13.36 17.37
C PRO A 209 -7.65 14.05 16.39
N GLU A 210 -7.16 14.96 15.53
CA GLU A 210 -7.95 15.61 14.52
C GLU A 210 -8.47 14.62 13.46
N GLU A 211 -7.59 13.76 12.94
CA GLU A 211 -7.96 12.69 11.99
C GLU A 211 -8.97 11.71 12.60
N ARG A 212 -8.83 11.42 13.91
CA ARG A 212 -9.81 10.59 14.63
C ARG A 212 -11.19 11.25 14.67
N GLY A 213 -11.25 12.56 14.95
CA GLY A 213 -12.47 13.35 14.89
C GLY A 213 -13.12 13.31 13.50
N GLN A 214 -12.30 13.43 12.45
CA GLN A 214 -12.79 13.28 11.07
C GLN A 214 -13.33 11.87 10.79
N GLY A 215 -12.68 10.84 11.32
CA GLY A 215 -13.16 9.47 11.24
C GLY A 215 -14.52 9.27 11.90
N GLN A 216 -14.73 9.86 13.08
CA GLN A 216 -16.02 9.84 13.79
C GLN A 216 -17.13 10.57 13.01
N ALA A 217 -16.77 11.57 12.20
CA ALA A 217 -17.72 12.29 11.35
C ALA A 217 -18.04 11.57 10.04
N THR A 218 -17.49 10.39 9.76
CA THR A 218 -17.86 9.57 8.60
C THR A 218 -19.26 8.96 8.80
N PRO A 219 -19.98 8.58 7.73
CA PRO A 219 -21.28 7.92 7.86
C PRO A 219 -21.28 6.67 8.72
N THR A 220 -20.17 5.93 8.78
CA THR A 220 -20.04 4.76 9.67
C THR A 220 -19.78 5.13 11.13
N GLY A 221 -19.56 6.40 11.46
CA GLY A 221 -19.35 6.90 12.83
C GLY A 221 -17.98 6.56 13.44
N ARG A 222 -17.03 6.07 12.64
CA ARG A 222 -15.69 5.69 13.11
C ARG A 222 -14.66 5.72 11.98
N SER A 223 -13.40 5.79 12.35
CA SER A 223 -12.31 5.44 11.44
C SER A 223 -12.38 3.96 11.05
N GLY A 224 -11.96 3.62 9.85
CA GLY A 224 -11.73 2.23 9.46
C GLY A 224 -10.52 1.65 10.18
N SER A 225 -10.42 0.33 10.28
CA SER A 225 -9.22 -0.34 10.79
C SER A 225 -8.22 -0.65 9.67
N PRO A 226 -6.92 -0.82 9.98
CA PRO A 226 -5.94 -1.34 9.03
C PRO A 226 -6.36 -2.69 8.41
N ASP A 227 -7.02 -3.55 9.18
CA ASP A 227 -7.49 -4.87 8.72
C ASP A 227 -8.62 -4.75 7.68
N GLU A 228 -9.50 -3.75 7.77
CA GLU A 228 -10.54 -3.51 6.76
C GLU A 228 -9.92 -3.08 5.41
N VAL A 229 -8.84 -2.32 5.43
CA VAL A 229 -8.09 -1.99 4.21
C VAL A 229 -7.31 -3.21 3.70
N ALA A 230 -6.69 -3.97 4.60
CA ALA A 230 -5.96 -5.20 4.27
C ALA A 230 -6.88 -6.25 3.62
N ALA A 231 -8.14 -6.35 4.03
CA ALA A 231 -9.12 -7.24 3.41
C ALA A 231 -9.38 -6.89 1.92
N ALA A 232 -9.50 -5.60 1.60
CA ALA A 232 -9.62 -5.14 0.22
C ALA A 232 -8.35 -5.42 -0.60
N ILE A 233 -7.17 -5.19 0.00
CA ILE A 233 -5.86 -5.51 -0.61
C ILE A 233 -5.76 -7.02 -0.90
N ALA A 234 -6.08 -7.85 0.07
CA ALA A 234 -6.00 -9.32 -0.06
C ALA A 234 -6.96 -9.84 -1.14
N TRP A 235 -8.17 -9.28 -1.23
CA TRP A 235 -9.08 -9.63 -2.32
C TRP A 235 -8.50 -9.28 -3.69
N LEU A 236 -7.98 -8.05 -3.88
CA LEU A 236 -7.35 -7.63 -5.13
C LEU A 236 -6.08 -8.42 -5.46
N ALA A 237 -5.37 -8.95 -4.46
CA ALA A 237 -4.20 -9.81 -4.61
C ALA A 237 -4.55 -11.27 -4.94
N SER A 238 -5.81 -11.66 -4.81
CA SER A 238 -6.26 -13.05 -4.92
C SER A 238 -6.56 -13.49 -6.36
N PRO A 239 -6.66 -14.81 -6.63
CA PRO A 239 -7.15 -15.32 -7.90
C PRO A 239 -8.56 -14.84 -8.24
N GLY A 240 -9.43 -14.62 -7.22
CA GLY A 240 -10.80 -14.16 -7.40
C GLY A 240 -10.94 -12.77 -8.04
N ALA A 241 -9.89 -11.95 -8.02
CA ALA A 241 -9.85 -10.64 -8.67
C ALA A 241 -9.18 -10.66 -10.06
N SER A 242 -9.05 -11.81 -10.70
CA SER A 242 -8.28 -11.99 -11.95
C SER A 242 -8.80 -11.19 -13.15
N TYR A 243 -10.06 -10.76 -13.13
CA TYR A 243 -10.66 -9.95 -14.20
C TYR A 243 -10.81 -8.46 -13.82
N ILE A 244 -10.18 -8.04 -12.71
CA ILE A 244 -10.20 -6.65 -12.23
C ILE A 244 -8.80 -6.07 -12.42
N THR A 245 -8.65 -5.07 -13.29
CA THR A 245 -7.41 -4.36 -13.52
C THR A 245 -7.65 -2.90 -13.87
N GLY A 246 -6.72 -2.01 -13.51
CA GLY A 246 -6.82 -0.57 -13.72
C GLY A 246 -7.83 0.15 -12.83
N GLN A 247 -8.39 -0.52 -11.83
CA GLN A 247 -9.43 0.02 -10.94
C GLN A 247 -8.84 0.54 -9.63
N TYR A 248 -9.57 1.45 -8.97
CA TYR A 248 -9.31 1.78 -7.58
C TYR A 248 -10.57 1.59 -6.74
N LEU A 249 -10.41 0.98 -5.59
CA LEU A 249 -11.48 0.70 -4.64
C LEU A 249 -11.37 1.66 -3.45
N VAL A 250 -12.43 2.46 -3.26
CA VAL A 250 -12.55 3.36 -2.10
C VAL A 250 -12.91 2.54 -0.85
N VAL A 251 -12.18 2.78 0.25
CA VAL A 251 -12.39 2.12 1.56
C VAL A 251 -12.45 3.22 2.63
N ASP A 252 -13.64 3.84 2.82
CA ASP A 252 -13.74 5.11 3.54
C ASP A 252 -14.96 5.27 4.45
N GLY A 253 -15.76 4.21 4.64
CA GLY A 253 -16.98 4.28 5.45
C GLY A 253 -18.05 5.24 4.91
N GLY A 254 -18.03 5.52 3.59
CA GLY A 254 -18.95 6.42 2.92
C GLY A 254 -18.56 7.91 3.01
N ASN A 255 -17.38 8.23 3.53
CA ASN A 255 -16.93 9.62 3.73
C ASN A 255 -16.95 10.45 2.43
N SER A 256 -16.59 9.86 1.29
CA SER A 256 -16.48 10.58 0.02
C SER A 256 -17.81 10.81 -0.70
N ILE A 257 -18.86 10.10 -0.31
CA ILE A 257 -20.18 10.18 -0.97
C ILE A 257 -21.25 10.85 -0.11
N ALA A 258 -20.93 11.21 1.13
CA ALA A 258 -21.86 11.86 2.04
C ALA A 258 -21.97 13.36 1.72
N GLU A 259 -23.15 13.82 1.35
CA GLU A 259 -23.47 15.24 1.19
C GLU A 259 -23.50 15.96 2.55
N GLN A 260 -24.02 15.29 3.58
CA GLN A 260 -24.02 15.78 4.95
C GLN A 260 -23.16 14.87 5.83
N ARG A 261 -22.27 15.48 6.59
CA ARG A 261 -21.48 14.77 7.60
C ARG A 261 -22.05 15.02 8.98
N ALA A 262 -22.05 14.00 9.84
CA ALA A 262 -22.39 14.19 11.25
C ALA A 262 -21.43 15.20 11.88
N ALA A 263 -21.95 16.10 12.73
CA ALA A 263 -21.09 16.88 13.59
C ALA A 263 -20.33 15.90 14.51
N PRO A 264 -19.00 16.11 14.77
CA PRO A 264 -18.31 15.34 15.79
C PRO A 264 -19.04 15.45 17.12
N ALA A 265 -19.29 14.34 17.79
CA ALA A 265 -19.91 14.28 19.09
C ALA A 265 -19.06 14.96 20.15
#